data_6539ee23d4219856e9275370d2dab847
#
_entry.id   6539ee23d4219856e9275370d2dab847
#
_cell.length_a   1.000
_cell.length_b   1.000
_cell.length_c   1.000
_cell.angle_alpha   90.00
_cell.angle_beta   90.00
_cell.angle_gamma   90.00
#
_symmetry.space_group_name_H-M   'P 1'
#
loop_
_entity.id
_entity.type
_entity.pdbx_description
1 polymer ?
#
loop_
_entity_poly.entity_id
_entity_poly.type
_entity_poly.pdbx_seq_one_letter_code
_entity_poly.pdbx_strand_id
1 'polypeptide(L)'
;MKNYRAKIYKYYSNVSGKDLAPQTVEGFKPREPFYNKLIKEYFPQNKEIKILEIGCGYGAFGYFIQQAGYKNYIGIDGSESQVHEAKRLKINIQLANLVEYLKSIDDESIDLLIAIDVIEHFTKEELSDLVDDMYRVLKKDGKIITHQPNATSPFGNSIRYGDFTHELAFTHSSMSQLFLLSGFNSVKSYEDKPIPHGLKSTIRLFLWEYLVKPIYKFALMIESGGVEKDIILTKNFLTIIKK
;
A
#
# COMPACT_ATOMS: atom_id res chain seq x y z
N MET A 1 -6.98 -10.45 -26.34
CA MET A 1 -6.29 -9.14 -26.21
C MET A 1 -4.90 -9.37 -25.67
N LYS A 2 -3.85 -8.76 -26.24
CA LYS A 2 -2.50 -8.81 -25.64
C LYS A 2 -2.56 -8.02 -24.34
N ASN A 3 -2.41 -8.70 -23.21
CA ASN A 3 -2.45 -8.08 -21.89
C ASN A 3 -1.23 -7.15 -21.77
N TYR A 4 -1.43 -5.84 -21.96
CA TYR A 4 -0.36 -4.82 -21.87
C TYR A 4 0.32 -4.81 -20.51
N ARG A 5 -0.44 -5.10 -19.43
CA ARG A 5 0.10 -5.19 -18.06
C ARG A 5 1.13 -6.31 -17.94
N ALA A 6 0.82 -7.51 -18.44
CA ALA A 6 1.78 -8.63 -18.44
C ALA A 6 3.07 -8.29 -19.19
N LYS A 7 2.96 -7.52 -20.31
CA LYS A 7 4.14 -7.06 -21.03
C LYS A 7 4.97 -6.05 -20.22
N ILE A 8 4.32 -5.13 -19.52
CA ILE A 8 5.01 -4.14 -18.68
C ILE A 8 5.65 -4.84 -17.48
N TYR A 9 4.92 -5.70 -16.76
CA TYR A 9 5.47 -6.42 -15.61
C TYR A 9 6.68 -7.30 -15.92
N LYS A 10 6.71 -7.91 -17.12
CA LYS A 10 7.89 -8.67 -17.56
C LYS A 10 9.17 -7.81 -17.61
N TYR A 11 9.04 -6.53 -17.91
CA TYR A 11 10.15 -5.57 -18.06
C TYR A 11 10.06 -4.42 -17.06
N TYR A 12 9.29 -4.57 -15.98
CA TYR A 12 8.92 -3.48 -15.08
C TYR A 12 10.13 -2.73 -14.52
N SER A 13 11.13 -3.42 -14.04
CA SER A 13 12.38 -2.84 -13.55
C SER A 13 13.18 -2.08 -14.63
N ASN A 14 13.01 -2.43 -15.91
CA ASN A 14 13.76 -1.81 -17.00
C ASN A 14 13.04 -0.58 -17.59
N VAL A 15 11.71 -0.55 -17.56
CA VAL A 15 10.89 0.48 -18.23
C VAL A 15 10.25 1.49 -17.28
N SER A 16 10.11 1.15 -16.01
CA SER A 16 9.51 2.06 -15.02
C SER A 16 10.44 3.20 -14.60
N GLY A 17 11.72 3.17 -15.00
CA GLY A 17 12.74 4.12 -14.52
C GLY A 17 12.96 4.05 -13.01
N LYS A 18 12.35 3.06 -12.33
CA LYS A 18 12.55 2.82 -10.91
C LYS A 18 13.81 1.97 -10.76
N ASP A 19 14.66 2.39 -9.85
CA ASP A 19 15.89 1.67 -9.54
C ASP A 19 15.60 0.21 -9.23
N LEU A 20 16.46 -0.64 -9.70
CA LEU A 20 16.56 -2.02 -9.23
C LEU A 20 16.69 -2.02 -7.70
N ALA A 21 16.31 -3.13 -7.08
CA ALA A 21 16.53 -3.32 -5.65
C ALA A 21 17.97 -2.90 -5.26
N PRO A 22 18.15 -2.29 -4.10
CA PRO A 22 19.47 -1.85 -3.67
C PRO A 22 20.45 -3.04 -3.59
N GLN A 23 21.74 -2.77 -3.72
CA GLN A 23 22.75 -3.80 -3.66
C GLN A 23 22.77 -4.57 -2.33
N THR A 24 22.42 -3.87 -1.25
CA THR A 24 22.32 -4.43 0.10
C THR A 24 21.08 -3.89 0.82
N VAL A 25 20.72 -4.52 1.94
CA VAL A 25 19.56 -4.10 2.76
C VAL A 25 19.70 -2.71 3.36
N GLU A 26 20.92 -2.17 3.48
CA GLU A 26 21.15 -0.79 3.93
C GLU A 26 20.50 0.24 2.99
N GLY A 27 20.33 -0.10 1.72
CA GLY A 27 19.59 0.72 0.75
C GLY A 27 18.11 0.89 1.07
N PHE A 28 17.55 0.13 2.02
CA PHE A 28 16.18 0.31 2.51
C PHE A 28 16.03 1.45 3.54
N LYS A 29 17.13 1.94 4.13
CA LYS A 29 17.10 3.00 5.17
C LYS A 29 16.23 4.22 4.83
N PRO A 30 16.16 4.72 3.60
CA PRO A 30 15.29 5.87 3.30
C PRO A 30 13.80 5.59 3.54
N ARG A 31 13.35 4.33 3.48
CA ARG A 31 11.97 3.91 3.74
C ARG A 31 11.72 3.47 5.19
N GLU A 32 12.77 3.29 5.98
CA GLU A 32 12.70 2.83 7.37
C GLU A 32 11.71 3.63 8.24
N PRO A 33 11.69 4.98 8.23
CA PRO A 33 10.75 5.73 9.05
C PRO A 33 9.29 5.42 8.73
N PHE A 34 8.96 5.21 7.46
CA PHE A 34 7.62 4.86 7.02
C PHE A 34 7.21 3.46 7.48
N TYR A 35 8.02 2.45 7.18
CA TYR A 35 7.70 1.08 7.54
C TYR A 35 7.68 0.83 9.04
N ASN A 36 8.63 1.40 9.78
CA ASN A 36 8.65 1.29 11.25
C ASN A 36 7.43 1.98 11.89
N LYS A 37 6.95 3.10 11.33
CA LYS A 37 5.70 3.72 11.75
C LYS A 37 4.53 2.78 11.55
N LEU A 38 4.38 2.16 10.37
CA LEU A 38 3.29 1.23 10.08
C LEU A 38 3.30 0.05 11.05
N ILE A 39 4.48 -0.55 11.28
CA ILE A 39 4.63 -1.67 12.21
C ILE A 39 4.24 -1.24 13.63
N LYS A 40 4.73 -0.11 14.09
CA LYS A 40 4.46 0.38 15.45
C LYS A 40 2.99 0.71 15.71
N GLU A 41 2.31 1.32 14.72
CA GLU A 41 0.95 1.85 14.91
C GLU A 41 -0.14 0.82 14.60
N TYR A 42 0.08 -0.10 13.65
CA TYR A 42 -1.00 -0.92 13.11
C TYR A 42 -0.81 -2.42 13.26
N PHE A 43 0.41 -2.91 13.51
CA PHE A 43 0.64 -4.34 13.66
C PHE A 43 0.24 -4.84 15.06
N PRO A 44 -0.35 -6.04 15.17
CA PRO A 44 -0.57 -6.68 16.46
C PRO A 44 0.74 -6.93 17.21
N GLN A 45 0.71 -6.91 18.54
CA GLN A 45 1.90 -7.18 19.36
C GLN A 45 2.36 -8.64 19.29
N ASN A 46 1.43 -9.57 19.03
CA ASN A 46 1.76 -10.98 18.83
C ASN A 46 2.63 -11.16 17.58
N LYS A 47 3.84 -11.69 17.74
CA LYS A 47 4.80 -11.89 16.64
C LYS A 47 4.59 -13.18 15.86
N GLU A 48 3.71 -14.06 16.33
CA GLU A 48 3.39 -15.33 15.67
C GLU A 48 2.18 -15.23 14.71
N ILE A 49 1.65 -14.03 14.46
CA ILE A 49 0.60 -13.80 13.45
C ILE A 49 1.07 -14.15 12.05
N LYS A 50 0.15 -14.64 11.22
CA LYS A 50 0.40 -14.87 9.80
C LYS A 50 0.20 -13.58 9.01
N ILE A 51 1.24 -13.13 8.35
CA ILE A 51 1.27 -11.90 7.55
C ILE A 51 1.45 -12.26 6.09
N LEU A 52 0.55 -11.77 5.24
CA LEU A 52 0.65 -11.85 3.78
C LEU A 52 0.80 -10.45 3.20
N GLU A 53 1.86 -10.18 2.47
CA GLU A 53 2.02 -8.99 1.65
C GLU A 53 1.86 -9.36 0.18
N ILE A 54 0.83 -8.80 -0.47
CA ILE A 54 0.61 -8.96 -1.92
C ILE A 54 1.27 -7.81 -2.66
N GLY A 55 1.92 -8.10 -3.81
CA GLY A 55 2.65 -7.10 -4.60
C GLY A 55 3.84 -6.51 -3.86
N CYS A 56 4.60 -7.36 -3.13
CA CYS A 56 5.66 -6.94 -2.23
C CYS A 56 6.91 -6.39 -2.92
N GLY A 57 6.99 -6.43 -4.26
CA GLY A 57 8.17 -6.03 -5.02
C GLY A 57 9.41 -6.82 -4.59
N TYR A 58 10.53 -6.14 -4.42
CA TYR A 58 11.77 -6.74 -3.90
C TYR A 58 11.81 -6.86 -2.36
N GLY A 59 10.68 -6.66 -1.68
CA GLY A 59 10.51 -7.00 -0.27
C GLY A 59 11.03 -5.99 0.74
N ALA A 60 11.10 -4.72 0.40
CA ALA A 60 11.59 -3.71 1.34
C ALA A 60 10.79 -3.68 2.65
N PHE A 61 9.46 -3.78 2.61
CA PHE A 61 8.65 -3.80 3.81
C PHE A 61 8.81 -5.14 4.56
N GLY A 62 8.84 -6.26 3.82
CA GLY A 62 9.09 -7.59 4.39
C GLY A 62 10.39 -7.66 5.20
N TYR A 63 11.45 -6.97 4.77
CA TYR A 63 12.69 -6.84 5.53
C TYR A 63 12.44 -6.22 6.92
N PHE A 64 11.75 -5.09 6.99
CA PHE A 64 11.46 -4.43 8.28
C PHE A 64 10.49 -5.24 9.16
N ILE A 65 9.53 -5.94 8.56
CA ILE A 65 8.63 -6.85 9.27
C ILE A 65 9.43 -7.98 9.95
N GLN A 66 10.37 -8.59 9.22
CA GLN A 66 11.25 -9.64 9.76
C GLN A 66 12.18 -9.08 10.86
N GLN A 67 12.76 -7.88 10.65
CA GLN A 67 13.58 -7.21 11.68
C GLN A 67 12.78 -6.88 12.94
N ALA A 68 11.49 -6.59 12.82
CA ALA A 68 10.59 -6.38 13.95
C ALA A 68 10.18 -7.68 14.67
N GLY A 69 10.70 -8.84 14.23
CA GLY A 69 10.54 -10.14 14.86
C GLY A 69 9.29 -10.92 14.45
N TYR A 70 8.57 -10.54 13.41
CA TYR A 70 7.47 -11.33 12.86
C TYR A 70 8.02 -12.47 11.99
N LYS A 71 7.76 -13.70 12.42
CA LYS A 71 8.36 -14.90 11.81
C LYS A 71 7.53 -15.46 10.67
N ASN A 72 6.21 -15.32 10.73
CA ASN A 72 5.27 -15.91 9.80
C ASN A 72 4.86 -14.89 8.71
N TYR A 73 5.83 -14.22 8.12
CA TYR A 73 5.65 -13.32 6.99
C TYR A 73 5.91 -14.04 5.67
N ILE A 74 5.05 -13.82 4.71
CA ILE A 74 5.24 -14.20 3.32
C ILE A 74 4.86 -13.03 2.42
N GLY A 75 5.73 -12.70 1.47
CA GLY A 75 5.45 -11.76 0.39
C GLY A 75 5.22 -12.49 -0.91
N ILE A 76 4.30 -12.00 -1.75
CA ILE A 76 4.11 -12.48 -3.11
C ILE A 76 4.21 -11.34 -4.11
N ASP A 77 4.83 -11.62 -5.25
CA ASP A 77 4.92 -10.68 -6.37
C ASP A 77 4.88 -11.43 -7.71
N GLY A 78 4.27 -10.80 -8.72
CA GLY A 78 4.16 -11.37 -10.06
C GLY A 78 5.39 -11.13 -10.96
N SER A 79 6.37 -10.35 -10.51
CA SER A 79 7.57 -10.00 -11.26
C SER A 79 8.76 -10.89 -10.90
N GLU A 80 9.21 -11.72 -11.85
CA GLU A 80 10.39 -12.57 -11.66
C GLU A 80 11.64 -11.77 -11.23
N SER A 81 11.85 -10.58 -11.81
CA SER A 81 13.00 -9.74 -11.48
C SER A 81 12.95 -9.24 -10.05
N GLN A 82 11.78 -8.83 -9.56
CA GLN A 82 11.59 -8.37 -8.18
C GLN A 82 11.83 -9.52 -7.18
N VAL A 83 11.25 -10.70 -7.46
CA VAL A 83 11.42 -11.88 -6.61
C VAL A 83 12.86 -12.39 -6.59
N HIS A 84 13.57 -12.31 -7.73
CA HIS A 84 14.99 -12.64 -7.78
C HIS A 84 15.81 -11.75 -6.84
N GLU A 85 15.57 -10.43 -6.88
CA GLU A 85 16.27 -9.46 -6.02
C GLU A 85 15.93 -9.68 -4.53
N ALA A 86 14.68 -9.95 -4.20
CA ALA A 86 14.27 -10.26 -2.84
C ALA A 86 14.96 -11.51 -2.27
N LYS A 87 15.09 -12.56 -3.08
CA LYS A 87 15.82 -13.78 -2.70
C LYS A 87 17.31 -13.51 -2.47
N ARG A 88 17.93 -12.67 -3.30
CA ARG A 88 19.32 -12.22 -3.12
C ARG A 88 19.50 -11.53 -1.77
N LEU A 89 18.50 -10.75 -1.33
CA LEU A 89 18.47 -10.04 -0.05
C LEU A 89 17.98 -10.93 1.12
N LYS A 90 17.71 -12.22 0.88
CA LYS A 90 17.24 -13.21 1.87
C LYS A 90 15.88 -12.84 2.51
N ILE A 91 14.97 -12.26 1.73
CA ILE A 91 13.63 -11.93 2.16
C ILE A 91 12.67 -13.04 1.69
N ASN A 92 11.73 -13.45 2.54
CA ASN A 92 10.80 -14.53 2.24
C ASN A 92 9.71 -14.07 1.27
N ILE A 93 9.93 -14.28 -0.02
CA ILE A 93 9.02 -13.88 -1.11
C ILE A 93 8.87 -15.03 -2.10
N GLN A 94 7.65 -15.16 -2.63
CA GLN A 94 7.31 -16.13 -3.67
C GLN A 94 6.86 -15.42 -4.96
N LEU A 95 7.26 -16.00 -6.10
CA LEU A 95 6.73 -15.63 -7.40
C LEU A 95 5.34 -16.25 -7.55
N ALA A 96 4.31 -15.43 -7.64
CA ALA A 96 2.94 -15.88 -7.82
C ALA A 96 2.07 -14.81 -8.47
N ASN A 97 1.06 -15.24 -9.21
CA ASN A 97 -0.06 -14.38 -9.58
C ASN A 97 -0.88 -14.08 -8.31
N LEU A 98 -1.13 -12.81 -8.02
CA LEU A 98 -1.77 -12.37 -6.78
C LEU A 98 -3.18 -12.95 -6.61
N VAL A 99 -3.99 -12.92 -7.68
CA VAL A 99 -5.37 -13.40 -7.65
C VAL A 99 -5.42 -14.92 -7.47
N GLU A 100 -4.61 -15.66 -8.24
CA GLU A 100 -4.54 -17.12 -8.14
C GLU A 100 -4.02 -17.57 -6.78
N TYR A 101 -3.04 -16.86 -6.25
CA TYR A 101 -2.49 -17.16 -4.93
C TYR A 101 -3.53 -16.95 -3.82
N LEU A 102 -4.25 -15.83 -3.81
CA LEU A 102 -5.32 -15.61 -2.83
C LEU A 102 -6.39 -16.69 -2.91
N LYS A 103 -6.81 -17.10 -4.11
CA LYS A 103 -7.77 -18.21 -4.31
C LYS A 103 -7.28 -19.57 -3.79
N SER A 104 -5.97 -19.78 -3.73
CA SER A 104 -5.37 -21.03 -3.22
C SER A 104 -5.20 -21.09 -1.70
N ILE A 105 -5.37 -19.96 -0.99
CA ILE A 105 -5.23 -19.89 0.46
C ILE A 105 -6.55 -20.29 1.12
N ASP A 106 -6.43 -21.01 2.25
CA ASP A 106 -7.57 -21.39 3.08
C ASP A 106 -8.31 -20.16 3.63
N ASP A 107 -9.61 -20.30 3.79
CA ASP A 107 -10.45 -19.31 4.46
C ASP A 107 -9.94 -19.04 5.88
N GLU A 108 -10.09 -17.79 6.32
CA GLU A 108 -9.77 -17.37 7.69
C GLU A 108 -8.39 -17.82 8.19
N SER A 109 -7.37 -17.78 7.31
CA SER A 109 -6.02 -18.25 7.60
C SER A 109 -5.02 -17.13 7.87
N ILE A 110 -5.29 -15.88 7.44
CA ILE A 110 -4.39 -14.73 7.51
C ILE A 110 -4.82 -13.75 8.60
N ASP A 111 -3.90 -13.32 9.46
CA ASP A 111 -4.17 -12.33 10.51
C ASP A 111 -4.01 -10.88 10.01
N LEU A 112 -3.02 -10.64 9.14
CA LEU A 112 -2.71 -9.33 8.57
C LEU A 112 -2.38 -9.44 7.09
N LEU A 113 -3.15 -8.77 6.24
CA LEU A 113 -2.88 -8.64 4.81
C LEU A 113 -2.36 -7.23 4.51
N ILE A 114 -1.37 -7.12 3.63
CA ILE A 114 -0.73 -5.87 3.27
C ILE A 114 -0.74 -5.73 1.75
N ALA A 115 -1.10 -4.53 1.27
CA ALA A 115 -1.10 -4.17 -0.15
C ALA A 115 -0.63 -2.70 -0.30
N ILE A 116 0.67 -2.50 -0.50
CA ILE A 116 1.28 -1.17 -0.63
C ILE A 116 1.50 -0.87 -2.11
N ASP A 117 0.80 0.14 -2.64
CA ASP A 117 0.85 0.55 -4.05
C ASP A 117 0.54 -0.62 -5.00
N VAL A 118 -0.60 -1.29 -4.76
CA VAL A 118 -1.03 -2.51 -5.48
C VAL A 118 -2.43 -2.39 -6.07
N ILE A 119 -3.40 -1.97 -5.26
CA ILE A 119 -4.82 -2.04 -5.64
C ILE A 119 -5.20 -1.09 -6.78
N GLU A 120 -4.42 -0.06 -7.02
CA GLU A 120 -4.58 0.86 -8.15
C GLU A 120 -4.27 0.25 -9.51
N HIS A 121 -3.61 -0.90 -9.56
CA HIS A 121 -3.26 -1.58 -10.80
C HIS A 121 -4.37 -2.48 -11.36
N PHE A 122 -5.46 -2.68 -10.61
CA PHE A 122 -6.59 -3.51 -11.00
C PHE A 122 -7.69 -2.68 -11.65
N THR A 123 -8.44 -3.26 -12.60
CA THR A 123 -9.71 -2.70 -13.03
C THR A 123 -10.73 -2.79 -11.90
N LYS A 124 -11.87 -2.10 -12.02
CA LYS A 124 -12.90 -2.14 -10.98
C LYS A 124 -13.45 -3.55 -10.74
N GLU A 125 -13.67 -4.29 -11.82
CA GLU A 125 -14.17 -5.67 -11.79
C GLU A 125 -13.15 -6.59 -11.10
N GLU A 126 -11.89 -6.54 -11.54
CA GLU A 126 -10.82 -7.35 -10.94
C GLU A 126 -10.62 -7.01 -9.46
N LEU A 127 -10.73 -5.72 -9.10
CA LEU A 127 -10.53 -5.27 -7.72
C LEU A 127 -11.68 -5.70 -6.81
N SER A 128 -12.92 -5.70 -7.30
CA SER A 128 -14.08 -6.21 -6.55
C SER A 128 -13.87 -7.66 -6.16
N ASP A 129 -13.53 -8.51 -7.13
CA ASP A 129 -13.25 -9.94 -6.88
C ASP A 129 -12.07 -10.14 -5.93
N LEU A 130 -11.01 -9.34 -6.09
CA LEU A 130 -9.82 -9.39 -5.23
C LEU A 130 -10.17 -9.05 -3.78
N VAL A 131 -11.02 -8.04 -3.54
CA VAL A 131 -11.43 -7.64 -2.19
C VAL A 131 -12.29 -8.69 -1.52
N ASP A 132 -13.15 -9.38 -2.27
CA ASP A 132 -13.91 -10.53 -1.75
C ASP A 132 -12.99 -11.68 -1.34
N ASP A 133 -11.95 -11.99 -2.15
CA ASP A 133 -10.92 -12.97 -1.77
C ASP A 133 -10.10 -12.49 -0.55
N MET A 134 -9.76 -11.20 -0.44
CA MET A 134 -9.10 -10.64 0.75
C MET A 134 -9.98 -10.83 2.01
N TYR A 135 -11.29 -10.60 1.89
CA TYR A 135 -12.24 -10.83 2.99
C TYR A 135 -12.27 -12.29 3.41
N ARG A 136 -12.36 -13.20 2.44
CA ARG A 136 -12.44 -14.64 2.68
C ARG A 136 -11.22 -15.17 3.43
N VAL A 137 -10.01 -14.82 3.00
CA VAL A 137 -8.76 -15.35 3.59
C VAL A 137 -8.43 -14.77 4.96
N LEU A 138 -8.95 -13.58 5.28
CA LEU A 138 -8.73 -12.97 6.58
C LEU A 138 -9.49 -13.67 7.69
N LYS A 139 -8.82 -13.90 8.81
CA LYS A 139 -9.45 -14.34 10.05
C LYS A 139 -10.44 -13.29 10.57
N LYS A 140 -11.35 -13.72 11.42
CA LYS A 140 -12.14 -12.82 12.24
C LYS A 140 -11.21 -11.87 13.01
N ASP A 141 -11.54 -10.57 13.04
CA ASP A 141 -10.71 -9.50 13.60
C ASP A 141 -9.38 -9.26 12.86
N GLY A 142 -9.16 -9.93 11.73
CA GLY A 142 -8.03 -9.70 10.83
C GLY A 142 -8.08 -8.30 10.22
N LYS A 143 -6.90 -7.83 9.76
CA LYS A 143 -6.75 -6.47 9.22
C LYS A 143 -6.13 -6.48 7.85
N ILE A 144 -6.50 -5.46 7.05
CA ILE A 144 -5.76 -5.08 5.85
C ILE A 144 -5.10 -3.72 6.08
N ILE A 145 -3.88 -3.58 5.60
CA ILE A 145 -3.19 -2.30 5.46
C ILE A 145 -2.98 -2.06 3.97
N THR A 146 -3.57 -0.99 3.44
CA THR A 146 -3.33 -0.57 2.05
C THR A 146 -2.72 0.83 2.00
N HIS A 147 -1.90 1.08 0.98
CA HIS A 147 -1.41 2.41 0.61
C HIS A 147 -1.68 2.59 -0.88
N GLN A 148 -2.23 3.72 -1.29
CA GLN A 148 -2.73 3.93 -2.65
C GLN A 148 -2.75 5.42 -3.04
N PRO A 149 -2.81 5.72 -4.38
CA PRO A 149 -2.96 7.08 -4.89
C PRO A 149 -4.25 7.77 -4.43
N ASN A 150 -4.13 9.03 -4.04
CA ASN A 150 -5.22 9.85 -3.55
C ASN A 150 -5.84 10.72 -4.66
N ALA A 151 -7.07 10.40 -5.05
CA ALA A 151 -7.81 11.17 -6.04
C ALA A 151 -8.28 12.56 -5.52
N THR A 152 -8.37 12.76 -4.20
CA THR A 152 -8.71 14.05 -3.59
C THR A 152 -7.51 15.01 -3.58
N SER A 153 -6.28 14.48 -3.68
CA SER A 153 -5.07 15.29 -3.62
C SER A 153 -4.91 16.17 -4.86
N PRO A 154 -4.59 17.46 -4.72
CA PRO A 154 -4.22 18.32 -5.85
C PRO A 154 -2.97 17.82 -6.59
N PHE A 155 -2.18 16.94 -5.95
CA PHE A 155 -0.97 16.32 -6.51
C PHE A 155 -1.19 14.86 -6.96
N GLY A 156 -2.38 14.29 -6.76
CA GLY A 156 -2.69 12.88 -7.00
C GLY A 156 -2.52 12.44 -8.45
N ASN A 157 -2.80 13.32 -9.40
CA ASN A 157 -2.65 13.03 -10.82
C ASN A 157 -1.22 12.65 -11.21
N SER A 158 -0.21 13.22 -10.56
CA SER A 158 1.20 12.87 -10.80
C SER A 158 1.53 11.42 -10.42
N ILE A 159 0.75 10.82 -9.52
CA ILE A 159 0.87 9.41 -9.14
C ILE A 159 -0.02 8.56 -10.05
N ARG A 160 -1.30 8.93 -10.20
CA ARG A 160 -2.29 8.20 -11.03
C ARG A 160 -1.82 7.98 -12.47
N TYR A 161 -1.21 8.99 -13.07
CA TYR A 161 -0.72 8.96 -14.46
C TYR A 161 0.80 8.81 -14.58
N GLY A 162 1.52 8.71 -13.47
CA GLY A 162 2.97 8.53 -13.43
C GLY A 162 3.44 7.10 -13.69
N ASP A 163 2.54 6.14 -13.56
CA ASP A 163 2.74 4.75 -13.96
C ASP A 163 1.61 4.34 -14.90
N PHE A 164 1.96 3.85 -16.09
CA PHE A 164 0.98 3.49 -17.13
C PHE A 164 0.10 2.29 -16.74
N THR A 165 0.51 1.52 -15.73
CA THR A 165 -0.26 0.38 -15.21
C THR A 165 -1.30 0.76 -14.17
N HIS A 166 -1.34 2.02 -13.72
CA HIS A 166 -2.37 2.50 -12.80
C HIS A 166 -3.72 2.66 -13.50
N GLU A 167 -4.68 1.85 -13.12
CA GLU A 167 -6.07 1.91 -13.58
C GLU A 167 -6.91 2.86 -12.73
N LEU A 168 -6.63 2.94 -11.41
CA LEU A 168 -7.45 3.64 -10.43
C LEU A 168 -6.65 4.64 -9.59
N ALA A 169 -7.38 5.57 -9.00
CA ALA A 169 -7.00 6.34 -7.82
C ALA A 169 -8.22 6.41 -6.91
N PHE A 170 -8.02 6.57 -5.62
CA PHE A 170 -9.06 6.40 -4.62
C PHE A 170 -9.28 7.66 -3.80
N THR A 171 -10.47 7.77 -3.23
CA THR A 171 -10.80 8.65 -2.12
C THR A 171 -11.12 7.80 -0.89
N HIS A 172 -11.18 8.40 0.30
CA HIS A 172 -11.67 7.68 1.48
C HIS A 172 -13.07 7.09 1.24
N SER A 173 -13.96 7.85 0.59
CA SER A 173 -15.32 7.40 0.28
C SER A 173 -15.34 6.18 -0.64
N SER A 174 -14.56 6.19 -1.74
CA SER A 174 -14.51 5.04 -2.65
C SER A 174 -13.88 3.80 -2.01
N MET A 175 -12.87 3.96 -1.14
CA MET A 175 -12.33 2.85 -0.33
C MET A 175 -13.40 2.30 0.63
N SER A 176 -14.15 3.17 1.30
CA SER A 176 -15.24 2.75 2.19
C SER A 176 -16.31 1.98 1.44
N GLN A 177 -16.74 2.47 0.28
CA GLN A 177 -17.72 1.78 -0.56
C GLN A 177 -17.23 0.39 -0.95
N LEU A 178 -16.01 0.28 -1.47
CA LEU A 178 -15.44 -0.98 -1.93
C LEU A 178 -15.38 -2.04 -0.82
N PHE A 179 -14.77 -1.70 0.30
CA PHE A 179 -14.53 -2.69 1.36
C PHE A 179 -15.77 -2.98 2.23
N LEU A 180 -16.63 -1.98 2.51
CA LEU A 180 -17.85 -2.23 3.27
C LEU A 180 -18.85 -3.09 2.48
N LEU A 181 -18.92 -2.96 1.15
CA LEU A 181 -19.78 -3.82 0.30
C LEU A 181 -19.34 -5.29 0.34
N SER A 182 -18.05 -5.57 0.48
CA SER A 182 -17.51 -6.93 0.64
C SER A 182 -17.61 -7.47 2.07
N GLY A 183 -18.26 -6.76 2.99
CA GLY A 183 -18.56 -7.24 4.35
C GLY A 183 -17.58 -6.82 5.44
N PHE A 184 -16.60 -5.99 5.15
CA PHE A 184 -15.70 -5.46 6.18
C PHE A 184 -16.43 -4.52 7.15
N ASN A 185 -16.01 -4.52 8.41
CA ASN A 185 -16.70 -3.79 9.48
C ASN A 185 -16.22 -2.34 9.64
N SER A 186 -15.00 -2.02 9.24
CA SER A 186 -14.39 -0.71 9.44
C SER A 186 -13.35 -0.37 8.38
N VAL A 187 -13.44 0.83 7.84
CA VAL A 187 -12.48 1.41 6.89
C VAL A 187 -12.05 2.77 7.43
N LYS A 188 -10.76 2.95 7.72
CA LYS A 188 -10.20 4.20 8.22
C LYS A 188 -9.00 4.62 7.40
N SER A 189 -9.05 5.82 6.84
CA SER A 189 -7.97 6.36 6.01
C SER A 189 -7.18 7.45 6.74
N TYR A 190 -5.87 7.49 6.45
CA TYR A 190 -4.91 8.39 7.10
C TYR A 190 -3.98 9.01 6.07
N GLU A 191 -3.57 10.26 6.30
CA GLU A 191 -2.60 10.93 5.45
C GLU A 191 -1.23 10.26 5.48
N ASP A 192 -0.63 10.08 4.31
CA ASP A 192 0.79 9.75 4.16
C ASP A 192 1.63 11.05 4.20
N LYS A 193 1.68 11.67 5.36
CA LYS A 193 2.40 12.92 5.60
C LYS A 193 3.87 12.69 5.96
N PRO A 194 4.75 13.70 5.78
CA PRO A 194 6.16 13.58 6.13
C PRO A 194 6.36 13.08 7.57
N ILE A 195 7.20 12.07 7.74
CA ILE A 195 7.50 11.47 9.04
C ILE A 195 8.76 12.13 9.60
N PRO A 196 8.73 12.71 10.80
CA PRO A 196 9.91 13.32 11.42
C PRO A 196 10.99 12.25 11.72
N HIS A 197 12.15 12.39 11.11
CA HIS A 197 13.34 11.58 11.37
C HIS A 197 14.64 12.39 11.25
N GLY A 198 14.53 13.72 11.32
CA GLY A 198 15.60 14.69 11.22
C GLY A 198 15.07 16.09 10.93
N LEU A 199 15.93 17.09 10.98
CA LEU A 199 15.52 18.50 10.85
C LEU A 199 14.73 18.78 9.55
N LYS A 200 15.21 18.29 8.40
CA LYS A 200 14.53 18.51 7.10
C LYS A 200 13.12 17.92 7.08
N SER A 201 12.93 16.71 7.57
CA SER A 201 11.61 16.04 7.59
C SER A 201 10.66 16.70 8.59
N THR A 202 11.17 17.20 9.71
CA THR A 202 10.38 17.96 10.69
C THR A 202 9.91 19.29 10.10
N ILE A 203 10.80 20.04 9.42
CA ILE A 203 10.42 21.27 8.72
C ILE A 203 9.37 20.96 7.63
N ARG A 204 9.55 19.91 6.84
CA ARG A 204 8.56 19.51 5.82
C ARG A 204 7.18 19.20 6.43
N LEU A 205 7.14 18.49 7.56
CA LEU A 205 5.88 18.21 8.26
C LEU A 205 5.22 19.51 8.74
N PHE A 206 6.00 20.42 9.36
CA PHE A 206 5.50 21.70 9.82
C PHE A 206 4.92 22.53 8.67
N LEU A 207 5.66 22.67 7.56
CA LEU A 207 5.18 23.40 6.38
C LEU A 207 3.93 22.73 5.77
N TRP A 208 3.85 21.41 5.76
CA TRP A 208 2.66 20.72 5.31
C TRP A 208 1.45 21.03 6.18
N GLU A 209 1.55 20.86 7.49
CA GLU A 209 0.41 21.00 8.42
C GLU A 209 -0.07 22.45 8.56
N TYR A 210 0.85 23.40 8.59
CA TYR A 210 0.54 24.80 8.96
C TYR A 210 0.52 25.79 7.79
N LEU A 211 1.04 25.41 6.62
CA LEU A 211 1.06 26.29 5.45
C LEU A 211 0.32 25.65 4.26
N VAL A 212 0.78 24.53 3.76
CA VAL A 212 0.30 23.97 2.49
C VAL A 212 -1.13 23.42 2.62
N LYS A 213 -1.38 22.55 3.59
CA LYS A 213 -2.69 21.94 3.82
C LYS A 213 -3.80 22.96 4.11
N PRO A 214 -3.62 24.00 4.96
CA PRO A 214 -4.62 25.05 5.17
C PRO A 214 -4.96 25.82 3.88
N ILE A 215 -3.98 26.11 3.02
CA ILE A 215 -4.23 26.80 1.75
C ILE A 215 -5.15 25.96 0.86
N TYR A 216 -4.89 24.66 0.72
CA TYR A 216 -5.75 23.79 -0.08
C TYR A 216 -7.13 23.58 0.53
N LYS A 217 -7.23 23.47 1.86
CA LYS A 217 -8.53 23.43 2.55
C LYS A 217 -9.34 24.70 2.28
N PHE A 218 -8.70 25.85 2.33
CA PHE A 218 -9.35 27.14 2.05
C PHE A 218 -9.83 27.21 0.60
N ALA A 219 -9.01 26.80 -0.37
CA ALA A 219 -9.40 26.78 -1.77
C ALA A 219 -10.60 25.86 -2.03
N LEU A 220 -10.61 24.66 -1.45
CA LEU A 220 -11.73 23.73 -1.52
C LEU A 220 -12.99 24.27 -0.86
N MET A 221 -12.87 24.96 0.28
CA MET A 221 -13.98 25.62 0.96
C MET A 221 -14.65 26.70 0.09
N ILE A 222 -13.86 27.45 -0.66
CA ILE A 222 -14.36 28.46 -1.59
C ILE A 222 -15.10 27.79 -2.76
N GLU A 223 -14.52 26.73 -3.32
CA GLU A 223 -15.06 26.05 -4.50
C GLU A 223 -16.34 25.28 -4.19
N SER A 224 -16.37 24.49 -3.10
CA SER A 224 -17.46 23.54 -2.79
C SER A 224 -18.40 24.02 -1.65
N GLY A 225 -18.12 25.20 -1.05
CA GLY A 225 -18.92 25.75 0.05
C GLY A 225 -18.68 25.07 1.41
N GLY A 226 -17.84 24.05 1.48
CA GLY A 226 -17.48 23.34 2.71
C GLY A 226 -16.35 22.35 2.50
N VAL A 227 -15.70 21.96 3.59
CA VAL A 227 -14.59 20.97 3.55
C VAL A 227 -14.71 20.05 4.75
N GLU A 228 -14.58 18.76 4.54
CA GLU A 228 -14.52 17.77 5.62
C GLU A 228 -13.37 18.07 6.57
N LYS A 229 -13.62 17.94 7.89
CA LYS A 229 -12.64 18.22 8.93
C LYS A 229 -11.33 17.45 8.71
N ASP A 230 -11.47 16.18 8.37
CA ASP A 230 -10.35 15.22 8.27
C ASP A 230 -10.00 14.86 6.82
N ILE A 231 -10.22 15.82 5.90
CA ILE A 231 -9.87 15.65 4.48
C ILE A 231 -8.41 15.28 4.30
N ILE A 232 -8.16 14.29 3.46
CA ILE A 232 -6.83 13.77 3.13
C ILE A 232 -6.34 14.44 1.84
N LEU A 233 -5.23 15.19 1.92
CA LEU A 233 -4.69 15.96 0.80
C LEU A 233 -3.29 15.52 0.34
N THR A 234 -2.66 14.57 1.03
CA THR A 234 -1.38 13.98 0.59
C THR A 234 -1.54 13.19 -0.70
N LYS A 235 -0.47 13.07 -1.50
CA LYS A 235 -0.47 12.39 -2.82
C LYS A 235 -1.00 10.98 -2.77
N ASN A 236 -0.62 10.26 -1.73
CA ASN A 236 -1.09 8.93 -1.39
C ASN A 236 -1.72 8.97 -0.01
N PHE A 237 -2.40 7.92 0.36
CA PHE A 237 -2.92 7.75 1.70
C PHE A 237 -2.93 6.28 2.11
N LEU A 238 -2.93 6.08 3.41
CA LEU A 238 -2.99 4.77 4.04
C LEU A 238 -4.43 4.46 4.41
N THR A 239 -4.86 3.21 4.23
CA THR A 239 -6.16 2.75 4.75
C THR A 239 -5.99 1.48 5.58
N ILE A 240 -6.61 1.48 6.74
CA ILE A 240 -6.70 0.34 7.66
C ILE A 240 -8.12 -0.18 7.61
N ILE A 241 -8.27 -1.43 7.21
CA ILE A 241 -9.54 -2.12 7.04
C ILE A 241 -9.61 -3.28 8.05
N LYS A 242 -10.78 -3.51 8.66
CA LYS A 242 -10.99 -4.61 9.62
C LYS A 242 -12.16 -5.47 9.20
N LYS A 243 -11.95 -6.78 9.30
CA LYS A 243 -13.00 -7.79 9.17
C LYS A 243 -13.76 -7.96 10.47
#